data_46b7a796ae12476318a8d4ee0a8be93f
#
_entry.id   46b7a796ae12476318a8d4ee0a8be93f
#
_cell.length_a   1.000
_cell.length_b   1.000
_cell.length_c   1.000
_cell.angle_alpha   90.00
_cell.angle_beta   90.00
_cell.angle_gamma   90.00
#
_symmetry.space_group_name_H-M   'P 1'
#
loop_
_entity.id
_entity.type
_entity.pdbx_description
1 polymer ?
#
loop_
_entity_poly.entity_id
_entity_poly.type
_entity_poly.pdbx_seq_one_letter_code
_entity_poly.pdbx_strand_id
1 'polypeptide(L)'
;MVQAQSKKLTFDEYLNYSNDTGQRYELIDGELIALPPESEPNNFIANYLFFYFASSGLVPLRLIKTHNCEVQVAVLRSGDAANRYPDLVILEPEHIPLTATRLTITFDMLPPRFVVEVVSPGRVGRDRDYDRKRAQYAARGIAEYWVIDRIEQVVTVLRLEEGQYVEVGVFRDGEAIVSPMFPQLSLTVQQILSGEV
;
A
#
# COMPACT_ATOMS: atom_id res chain seq x y z
N MET A 1 32.10 -12.40 25.12
CA MET A 1 31.04 -13.04 24.32
C MET A 1 30.94 -12.24 23.03
N VAL A 2 31.36 -12.80 21.90
CA VAL A 2 31.21 -12.16 20.59
C VAL A 2 29.75 -12.40 20.18
N GLN A 3 28.93 -11.34 20.18
CA GLN A 3 27.62 -11.38 19.57
C GLN A 3 27.82 -11.66 18.08
N ALA A 4 27.33 -12.78 17.59
CA ALA A 4 27.28 -13.05 16.18
C ALA A 4 26.41 -11.94 15.54
N GLN A 5 27.02 -11.03 14.78
CA GLN A 5 26.27 -10.07 13.95
C GLN A 5 25.42 -10.92 12.99
N SER A 6 24.10 -10.83 13.11
CA SER A 6 23.19 -11.41 12.13
C SER A 6 23.56 -10.80 10.77
N LYS A 7 23.82 -11.65 9.77
CA LYS A 7 24.14 -11.21 8.41
C LYS A 7 22.98 -10.35 7.90
N LYS A 8 23.25 -9.11 7.54
CA LYS A 8 22.27 -8.22 6.92
C LYS A 8 21.97 -8.73 5.51
N LEU A 9 20.68 -8.81 5.17
CA LEU A 9 20.22 -9.25 3.86
C LEU A 9 20.18 -8.09 2.87
N THR A 10 20.59 -8.34 1.64
CA THR A 10 20.20 -7.51 0.48
C THR A 10 18.75 -7.83 0.10
N PHE A 11 18.14 -6.98 -0.75
CA PHE A 11 16.79 -7.27 -1.24
C PHE A 11 16.74 -8.54 -2.10
N ASP A 12 17.76 -8.81 -2.90
CA ASP A 12 17.84 -10.03 -3.70
C ASP A 12 17.97 -11.29 -2.83
N GLU A 13 18.74 -11.22 -1.74
CA GLU A 13 18.81 -12.30 -0.75
C GLU A 13 17.46 -12.49 -0.04
N TYR A 14 16.75 -11.40 0.24
CA TYR A 14 15.40 -11.44 0.80
C TYR A 14 14.38 -12.08 -0.14
N LEU A 15 14.42 -11.77 -1.45
CA LEU A 15 13.53 -12.39 -2.43
C LEU A 15 13.69 -13.92 -2.47
N ASN A 16 14.89 -14.42 -2.22
CA ASN A 16 15.19 -15.85 -2.15
C ASN A 16 15.01 -16.45 -0.74
N TYR A 17 14.70 -15.61 0.25
CA TYR A 17 14.45 -16.08 1.61
C TYR A 17 13.09 -16.77 1.67
N SER A 18 13.10 -18.04 2.02
CA SER A 18 11.90 -18.81 2.34
C SER A 18 11.87 -19.10 3.82
N ASN A 19 10.77 -18.71 4.46
CA ASN A 19 10.36 -19.32 5.72
C ASN A 19 9.03 -20.01 5.45
N ASP A 20 8.88 -21.24 5.79
CA ASP A 20 7.66 -22.02 5.58
C ASP A 20 6.48 -21.56 6.45
N THR A 21 6.54 -20.34 7.01
CA THR A 21 5.57 -19.82 7.97
C THR A 21 4.47 -18.98 7.33
N GLY A 22 4.64 -18.51 6.09
CA GLY A 22 3.75 -17.55 5.44
C GLY A 22 3.74 -16.16 6.09
N GLN A 23 4.66 -15.89 7.02
CA GLN A 23 4.82 -14.60 7.68
C GLN A 23 5.30 -13.55 6.67
N ARG A 24 4.68 -12.36 6.69
CA ARG A 24 5.12 -11.20 5.91
C ARG A 24 6.20 -10.43 6.68
N TYR A 25 7.19 -9.92 5.94
CA TYR A 25 8.29 -9.14 6.52
C TYR A 25 8.52 -7.86 5.72
N GLU A 26 8.86 -6.78 6.40
CA GLU A 26 9.54 -5.64 5.82
C GLU A 26 11.05 -5.81 6.03
N LEU A 27 11.84 -5.52 5.00
CA LEU A 27 13.31 -5.50 5.08
C LEU A 27 13.77 -4.09 5.45
N ILE A 28 14.19 -3.90 6.69
CA ILE A 28 14.64 -2.60 7.22
C ILE A 28 16.12 -2.70 7.61
N ASP A 29 16.98 -1.86 7.03
CA ASP A 29 18.42 -1.86 7.26
C ASP A 29 19.07 -3.26 7.15
N GLY A 30 18.51 -4.13 6.31
CA GLY A 30 18.95 -5.52 6.08
C GLY A 30 18.41 -6.54 7.09
N GLU A 31 17.51 -6.14 7.97
CA GLU A 31 16.86 -7.01 8.96
C GLU A 31 15.39 -7.28 8.59
N LEU A 32 14.94 -8.52 8.83
CA LEU A 32 13.55 -8.91 8.59
C LEU A 32 12.69 -8.52 9.79
N ILE A 33 11.82 -7.56 9.58
CA ILE A 33 10.85 -7.12 10.58
C ILE A 33 9.48 -7.73 10.26
N ALA A 34 9.04 -8.64 11.12
CA ALA A 34 7.75 -9.30 10.95
C ALA A 34 6.59 -8.31 11.05
N LEU A 35 5.66 -8.36 10.09
CA LEU A 35 4.46 -7.55 10.14
C LEU A 35 3.43 -8.21 11.07
N PRO A 36 2.79 -7.45 11.95
CA PRO A 36 1.69 -7.96 12.77
C PRO A 36 0.47 -8.26 11.87
N PRO A 37 -0.49 -9.04 12.38
CA PRO A 37 -1.81 -9.16 11.75
C PRO A 37 -2.47 -7.79 11.60
N GLU A 38 -3.26 -7.61 10.53
CA GLU A 38 -4.06 -6.41 10.37
C GLU A 38 -5.16 -6.31 11.43
N SER A 39 -5.50 -5.07 11.80
CA SER A 39 -6.67 -4.84 12.64
C SER A 39 -7.96 -5.10 11.86
N GLU A 40 -9.03 -5.52 12.54
CA GLU A 40 -10.33 -5.74 11.89
C GLU A 40 -10.81 -4.52 11.12
N PRO A 41 -10.80 -3.28 11.68
CA PRO A 41 -11.29 -2.11 10.94
C PRO A 41 -10.46 -1.77 9.69
N ASN A 42 -9.13 -1.96 9.72
CA ASN A 42 -8.29 -1.73 8.54
C ASN A 42 -8.56 -2.78 7.46
N ASN A 43 -8.65 -4.05 7.88
CA ASN A 43 -9.00 -5.15 6.99
C ASN A 43 -10.39 -4.98 6.37
N PHE A 44 -11.38 -4.52 7.15
CA PHE A 44 -12.73 -4.22 6.67
C PHE A 44 -12.70 -3.18 5.54
N ILE A 45 -12.03 -2.03 5.76
CA ILE A 45 -11.94 -0.94 4.76
C ILE A 45 -11.26 -1.43 3.47
N ALA A 46 -10.15 -2.15 3.57
CA ALA A 46 -9.46 -2.69 2.40
C ALA A 46 -10.34 -3.66 1.61
N ASN A 47 -11.08 -4.55 2.29
CA ASN A 47 -12.00 -5.50 1.65
C ASN A 47 -13.25 -4.81 1.07
N TYR A 48 -13.77 -3.77 1.72
CA TYR A 48 -14.85 -2.96 1.19
C TYR A 48 -14.45 -2.29 -0.13
N LEU A 49 -13.28 -1.66 -0.18
CA LEU A 49 -12.76 -1.06 -1.41
C LEU A 49 -12.49 -2.11 -2.50
N PHE A 50 -11.93 -3.27 -2.14
CA PHE A 50 -11.76 -4.38 -3.07
C PHE A 50 -13.08 -4.79 -3.72
N PHE A 51 -14.13 -4.99 -2.91
CA PHE A 51 -15.45 -5.33 -3.38
C PHE A 51 -16.04 -4.22 -4.26
N TYR A 52 -15.94 -2.97 -3.82
CA TYR A 52 -16.46 -1.81 -4.54
C TYR A 52 -15.83 -1.68 -5.93
N PHE A 53 -14.50 -1.66 -6.04
CA PHE A 53 -13.80 -1.54 -7.32
C PHE A 53 -14.11 -2.71 -8.27
N ALA A 54 -14.25 -3.91 -7.74
CA ALA A 54 -14.56 -5.09 -8.54
C ALA A 54 -16.02 -5.09 -9.02
N SER A 55 -16.98 -4.84 -8.10
CA SER A 55 -18.43 -4.91 -8.40
C SER A 55 -18.92 -3.77 -9.28
N SER A 56 -18.31 -2.57 -9.15
CA SER A 56 -18.60 -1.42 -10.02
C SER A 56 -18.04 -1.57 -11.43
N GLY A 57 -17.20 -2.57 -11.68
CA GLY A 57 -16.54 -2.76 -12.98
C GLY A 57 -15.42 -1.76 -13.27
N LEU A 58 -15.04 -0.91 -12.30
CA LEU A 58 -13.95 0.06 -12.46
C LEU A 58 -12.60 -0.62 -12.64
N VAL A 59 -12.38 -1.76 -11.98
CA VAL A 59 -11.13 -2.52 -12.03
C VAL A 59 -11.42 -4.00 -12.18
N PRO A 60 -10.75 -4.71 -13.13
CA PRO A 60 -10.82 -6.16 -13.18
C PRO A 60 -10.40 -6.79 -11.84
N LEU A 61 -11.23 -7.70 -11.30
CA LEU A 61 -11.02 -8.35 -10.00
C LEU A 61 -9.58 -8.87 -9.80
N ARG A 62 -9.01 -9.45 -10.87
CA ARG A 62 -7.69 -10.07 -10.82
C ARG A 62 -6.55 -9.07 -10.55
N LEU A 63 -6.76 -7.78 -10.85
CA LEU A 63 -5.76 -6.73 -10.67
C LEU A 63 -5.77 -6.12 -9.27
N ILE A 64 -6.80 -6.37 -8.46
CA ILE A 64 -6.92 -5.83 -7.11
C ILE A 64 -6.31 -6.82 -6.12
N LYS A 65 -5.46 -6.35 -5.23
CA LYS A 65 -4.86 -7.14 -4.15
C LYS A 65 -5.00 -6.39 -2.83
N THR A 66 -5.26 -7.13 -1.75
CA THR A 66 -5.30 -6.58 -0.38
C THR A 66 -4.21 -7.24 0.46
N HIS A 67 -3.47 -6.46 1.24
CA HIS A 67 -2.50 -6.86 2.27
C HIS A 67 -1.38 -7.85 1.88
N ASN A 68 -1.52 -8.60 0.80
CA ASN A 68 -0.60 -9.70 0.44
C ASN A 68 0.29 -9.41 -0.77
N CYS A 69 0.10 -8.26 -1.42
CA CYS A 69 0.98 -7.83 -2.51
C CYS A 69 2.13 -7.01 -1.95
N GLU A 70 3.32 -7.50 -2.17
CA GLU A 70 4.55 -6.82 -1.80
C GLU A 70 4.98 -5.85 -2.91
N VAL A 71 5.39 -4.65 -2.53
CA VAL A 71 5.91 -3.64 -3.46
C VAL A 71 7.29 -3.23 -3.01
N GLN A 72 8.31 -3.46 -3.86
CA GLN A 72 9.66 -2.94 -3.63
C GLN A 72 9.66 -1.42 -3.75
N VAL A 73 10.24 -0.76 -2.76
CA VAL A 73 10.32 0.71 -2.66
C VAL A 73 11.74 1.15 -2.36
N ALA A 74 12.07 2.41 -2.71
CA ALA A 74 13.36 2.98 -2.42
C ALA A 74 13.54 3.23 -0.91
N VAL A 75 14.70 2.90 -0.38
CA VAL A 75 15.15 3.32 0.95
C VAL A 75 15.63 4.76 0.84
N LEU A 76 14.82 5.71 1.24
CA LEU A 76 15.11 7.14 1.13
C LEU A 76 15.78 7.70 2.38
N ARG A 77 15.52 7.07 3.53
CA ARG A 77 16.05 7.47 4.84
C ARG A 77 16.44 6.22 5.63
N SER A 78 17.36 6.35 6.56
CA SER A 78 17.67 5.27 7.52
C SER A 78 16.40 4.82 8.25
N GLY A 79 16.23 3.51 8.37
CA GLY A 79 15.04 2.89 8.95
C GLY A 79 13.83 2.84 8.02
N ASP A 80 13.95 3.23 6.75
CA ASP A 80 12.92 2.93 5.75
C ASP A 80 13.02 1.47 5.33
N ALA A 81 11.87 0.84 5.14
CA ALA A 81 11.84 -0.49 4.57
C ALA A 81 12.12 -0.46 3.06
N ALA A 82 12.73 -1.53 2.55
CA ALA A 82 12.97 -1.73 1.11
C ALA A 82 11.74 -2.29 0.38
N ASN A 83 10.72 -2.70 1.11
CA ASN A 83 9.45 -3.22 0.60
C ASN A 83 8.29 -2.79 1.49
N ARG A 84 7.09 -2.71 0.91
CA ARG A 84 5.84 -2.41 1.61
C ARG A 84 4.75 -3.41 1.21
N TYR A 85 3.80 -3.62 2.11
CA TYR A 85 2.56 -4.36 1.87
C TYR A 85 1.39 -3.39 2.02
N PRO A 86 0.96 -2.74 0.92
CA PRO A 86 -0.19 -1.83 0.99
C PRO A 86 -1.47 -2.53 1.40
N ASP A 87 -2.37 -1.81 2.06
CA ASP A 87 -3.68 -2.35 2.44
C ASP A 87 -4.51 -2.72 1.21
N LEU A 88 -4.42 -1.91 0.13
CA LEU A 88 -4.93 -2.26 -1.19
C LEU A 88 -3.98 -1.74 -2.27
N VAL A 89 -3.79 -2.55 -3.32
CA VAL A 89 -3.02 -2.16 -4.51
C VAL A 89 -3.74 -2.61 -5.77
N ILE A 90 -3.72 -1.77 -6.80
CA ILE A 90 -4.19 -2.10 -8.14
C ILE A 90 -2.99 -2.25 -9.05
N LEU A 91 -2.88 -3.43 -9.62
CA LEU A 91 -1.79 -3.85 -10.50
C LEU A 91 -2.01 -3.41 -11.95
N GLU A 92 -0.95 -3.35 -12.73
CA GLU A 92 -1.02 -3.39 -14.18
C GLU A 92 -1.24 -4.83 -14.66
N PRO A 93 -1.90 -5.04 -15.82
CA PRO A 93 -2.09 -6.40 -16.37
C PRO A 93 -0.77 -7.16 -16.56
N GLU A 94 0.30 -6.46 -16.88
CA GLU A 94 1.65 -6.99 -17.09
C GLU A 94 2.23 -7.65 -15.83
N HIS A 95 1.77 -7.26 -14.64
CA HIS A 95 2.22 -7.87 -13.39
C HIS A 95 1.76 -9.32 -13.22
N ILE A 96 0.61 -9.68 -13.83
CA ILE A 96 0.00 -10.99 -13.59
C ILE A 96 0.92 -12.16 -13.94
N PRO A 97 1.54 -12.24 -15.14
CA PRO A 97 2.49 -13.31 -15.44
C PRO A 97 3.77 -13.21 -14.63
N LEU A 98 4.24 -12.00 -14.31
CA LEU A 98 5.52 -11.78 -13.60
C LEU A 98 5.45 -12.15 -12.12
N THR A 99 4.26 -12.14 -11.52
CA THR A 99 4.04 -12.45 -10.10
C THR A 99 3.45 -13.84 -9.86
N ALA A 100 3.55 -14.74 -10.83
CA ALA A 100 2.94 -16.07 -10.75
C ALA A 100 3.51 -16.94 -9.60
N THR A 101 4.79 -16.77 -9.24
CA THR A 101 5.44 -17.53 -8.17
C THR A 101 5.53 -16.79 -6.84
N ARG A 102 5.67 -15.47 -6.89
CA ARG A 102 5.71 -14.59 -5.71
C ARG A 102 5.03 -13.28 -6.04
N LEU A 103 4.06 -12.89 -5.24
CA LEU A 103 3.30 -11.64 -5.44
C LEU A 103 4.10 -10.43 -4.92
N THR A 104 5.22 -10.15 -5.58
CA THR A 104 6.12 -9.03 -5.29
C THR A 104 6.35 -8.22 -6.57
N ILE A 105 6.10 -6.93 -6.50
CA ILE A 105 6.37 -5.98 -7.59
C ILE A 105 7.76 -5.38 -7.37
N THR A 106 8.73 -5.80 -8.15
CA THR A 106 10.14 -5.39 -8.06
C THR A 106 10.44 -4.15 -8.93
N PHE A 107 11.64 -3.56 -8.82
CA PHE A 107 11.98 -2.34 -9.57
C PHE A 107 12.11 -2.56 -11.09
N ASP A 108 12.35 -3.77 -11.54
CA ASP A 108 12.37 -4.14 -12.96
C ASP A 108 10.98 -4.25 -13.59
N MET A 109 9.92 -4.21 -12.77
CA MET A 109 8.53 -4.16 -13.21
C MET A 109 8.01 -2.72 -13.23
N LEU A 110 6.93 -2.46 -13.99
CA LEU A 110 6.18 -1.21 -13.89
C LEU A 110 5.73 -0.95 -12.45
N PRO A 111 5.56 0.31 -12.01
CA PRO A 111 4.92 0.58 -10.73
C PRO A 111 3.47 0.10 -10.73
N PRO A 112 2.91 -0.28 -9.58
CA PRO A 112 1.46 -0.44 -9.46
C PRO A 112 0.75 0.87 -9.83
N ARG A 113 -0.48 0.77 -10.35
CA ARG A 113 -1.24 1.95 -10.75
C ARG A 113 -1.69 2.80 -9.59
N PHE A 114 -2.08 2.14 -8.51
CA PHE A 114 -2.83 2.72 -7.41
C PHE A 114 -2.54 2.00 -6.11
N VAL A 115 -2.44 2.75 -5.03
CA VAL A 115 -2.22 2.22 -3.68
C VAL A 115 -3.13 2.92 -2.67
N VAL A 116 -3.65 2.15 -1.71
CA VAL A 116 -4.35 2.66 -0.53
C VAL A 116 -3.64 2.18 0.73
N GLU A 117 -3.52 3.09 1.69
CA GLU A 117 -3.12 2.79 3.06
C GLU A 117 -4.21 3.26 4.03
N VAL A 118 -4.57 2.39 4.96
CA VAL A 118 -5.46 2.71 6.09
C VAL A 118 -4.59 3.00 7.29
N VAL A 119 -4.63 4.22 7.79
CA VAL A 119 -3.73 4.70 8.85
C VAL A 119 -3.88 3.88 10.12
N SER A 120 -2.78 3.29 10.58
CA SER A 120 -2.74 2.62 11.88
C SER A 120 -2.81 3.64 13.02
N PRO A 121 -3.49 3.33 14.13
CA PRO A 121 -3.58 4.23 15.28
C PRO A 121 -2.20 4.61 15.85
N GLY A 122 -2.11 5.84 16.34
CA GLY A 122 -0.91 6.35 17.02
C GLY A 122 0.02 7.14 16.10
N ARG A 123 0.89 7.97 16.74
CA ARG A 123 1.78 8.89 16.02
C ARG A 123 2.73 8.20 15.05
N VAL A 124 3.32 7.07 15.46
CA VAL A 124 4.27 6.32 14.63
C VAL A 124 3.61 5.79 13.35
N GLY A 125 2.37 5.31 13.44
CA GLY A 125 1.59 4.87 12.26
C GLY A 125 1.32 6.03 11.31
N ARG A 126 0.86 7.17 11.85
CA ARG A 126 0.57 8.37 11.05
C ARG A 126 1.81 8.92 10.34
N ASP A 127 2.93 9.12 11.06
CA ASP A 127 4.18 9.62 10.46
C ASP A 127 4.68 8.67 9.35
N ARG A 128 4.51 7.35 9.53
CA ARG A 128 4.84 6.35 8.53
C ARG A 128 3.99 6.49 7.27
N ASP A 129 2.66 6.54 7.40
CA ASP A 129 1.73 6.48 6.28
C ASP A 129 1.62 7.83 5.55
N TYR A 130 1.63 8.95 6.28
CA TYR A 130 1.55 10.29 5.70
C TYR A 130 2.88 10.85 5.17
N ASP A 131 4.03 10.41 5.66
CA ASP A 131 5.33 10.94 5.26
C ASP A 131 6.22 9.89 4.59
N ARG A 132 6.60 8.82 5.29
CA ARG A 132 7.58 7.86 4.78
C ARG A 132 7.06 7.08 3.57
N LYS A 133 5.89 6.45 3.67
CA LYS A 133 5.29 5.71 2.56
C LYS A 133 4.94 6.64 1.39
N ARG A 134 4.42 7.85 1.68
CA ARG A 134 4.15 8.86 0.66
C ARG A 134 5.39 9.16 -0.18
N ALA A 135 6.53 9.42 0.43
CA ALA A 135 7.78 9.68 -0.27
C ALA A 135 8.26 8.46 -1.07
N GLN A 136 8.18 7.26 -0.48
CA GLN A 136 8.59 6.01 -1.13
C GLN A 136 7.71 5.65 -2.33
N TYR A 137 6.39 5.82 -2.23
CA TYR A 137 5.45 5.55 -3.32
C TYR A 137 5.58 6.58 -4.45
N ALA A 138 5.86 7.86 -4.13
CA ALA A 138 6.20 8.86 -5.14
C ALA A 138 7.48 8.48 -5.90
N ALA A 139 8.55 8.12 -5.18
CA ALA A 139 9.81 7.66 -5.77
C ALA A 139 9.64 6.37 -6.58
N ARG A 140 8.68 5.50 -6.22
CA ARG A 140 8.35 4.29 -6.98
C ARG A 140 7.60 4.60 -8.27
N GLY A 141 6.98 5.78 -8.39
CA GLY A 141 6.21 6.19 -9.56
C GLY A 141 4.75 5.73 -9.54
N ILE A 142 4.17 5.49 -8.37
CA ILE A 142 2.76 5.10 -8.23
C ILE A 142 1.89 6.33 -8.52
N ALA A 143 1.00 6.23 -9.52
CA ALA A 143 0.30 7.37 -10.08
C ALA A 143 -0.70 8.03 -9.11
N GLU A 144 -1.41 7.23 -8.30
CA GLU A 144 -2.36 7.73 -7.32
C GLU A 144 -2.23 6.97 -6.00
N TYR A 145 -2.27 7.70 -4.90
CA TYR A 145 -2.14 7.18 -3.54
C TYR A 145 -3.24 7.74 -2.65
N TRP A 146 -3.99 6.87 -1.96
CA TRP A 146 -4.98 7.26 -0.99
C TRP A 146 -4.51 6.95 0.43
N VAL A 147 -4.73 7.90 1.33
CA VAL A 147 -4.52 7.75 2.77
C VAL A 147 -5.89 7.84 3.46
N ILE A 148 -6.32 6.75 4.08
CA ILE A 148 -7.60 6.67 4.78
C ILE A 148 -7.34 6.70 6.28
N ASP A 149 -7.67 7.80 6.92
CA ASP A 149 -7.56 7.94 8.37
C ASP A 149 -8.95 7.80 9.02
N ARG A 150 -9.21 6.60 9.55
CA ARG A 150 -10.49 6.29 10.19
C ARG A 150 -10.71 7.02 11.51
N ILE A 151 -9.65 7.48 12.18
CA ILE A 151 -9.76 8.23 13.44
C ILE A 151 -10.16 9.68 13.15
N GLU A 152 -9.51 10.30 12.17
CA GLU A 152 -9.85 11.65 11.69
C GLU A 152 -11.07 11.64 10.75
N GLN A 153 -11.54 10.46 10.34
CA GLN A 153 -12.64 10.26 9.40
C GLN A 153 -12.43 10.99 8.06
N VAL A 154 -11.23 10.82 7.50
CA VAL A 154 -10.85 11.47 6.23
C VAL A 154 -10.25 10.50 5.24
N VAL A 155 -10.42 10.82 3.96
CA VAL A 155 -9.69 10.22 2.84
C VAL A 155 -8.91 11.32 2.14
N THR A 156 -7.59 11.22 2.14
CA THR A 156 -6.71 12.10 1.38
C THR A 156 -6.35 11.41 0.06
N VAL A 157 -6.66 12.06 -1.05
CA VAL A 157 -6.29 11.60 -2.41
C VAL A 157 -5.10 12.38 -2.89
N LEU A 158 -4.06 11.65 -3.31
CA LEU A 158 -2.79 12.17 -3.76
C LEU A 158 -2.51 11.69 -5.18
N ARG A 159 -2.17 12.61 -6.10
CA ARG A 159 -1.76 12.32 -7.48
C ARG A 159 -0.28 12.61 -7.65
N LEU A 160 0.42 11.73 -8.36
CA LEU A 160 1.83 11.93 -8.69
C LEU A 160 1.97 12.96 -9.82
N GLU A 161 2.72 14.03 -9.56
CA GLU A 161 3.11 15.06 -10.54
C GLU A 161 4.61 15.33 -10.38
N GLU A 162 5.37 15.26 -11.46
CA GLU A 162 6.81 15.55 -11.49
C GLU A 162 7.61 14.86 -10.38
N GLY A 163 7.25 13.61 -10.06
CA GLY A 163 7.92 12.79 -9.04
C GLY A 163 7.54 13.09 -7.58
N GLN A 164 6.53 13.93 -7.35
CA GLN A 164 6.00 14.24 -6.03
C GLN A 164 4.47 14.11 -5.99
N TYR A 165 3.93 13.80 -4.82
CA TYR A 165 2.49 13.78 -4.65
C TYR A 165 1.92 15.16 -4.39
N VAL A 166 0.97 15.57 -5.26
CA VAL A 166 0.10 16.73 -5.09
C VAL A 166 -1.23 16.26 -4.52
N GLU A 167 -1.76 17.00 -3.56
CA GLU A 167 -3.06 16.71 -2.98
C GLU A 167 -4.18 17.08 -3.96
N VAL A 168 -5.00 16.10 -4.33
CA VAL A 168 -6.23 16.31 -5.10
C VAL A 168 -7.34 16.83 -4.18
N GLY A 169 -7.43 16.29 -2.97
CA GLY A 169 -8.36 16.72 -1.94
C GLY A 169 -8.29 15.87 -0.67
N VAL A 170 -8.87 16.44 0.40
CA VAL A 170 -9.12 15.77 1.67
C VAL A 170 -10.63 15.75 1.87
N PHE A 171 -11.22 14.57 1.78
CA PHE A 171 -12.67 14.35 1.80
C PHE A 171 -13.13 13.89 3.17
N ARG A 172 -14.37 14.26 3.56
CA ARG A 172 -14.95 13.94 4.87
C ARG A 172 -16.42 13.56 4.74
N ASP A 173 -16.94 12.85 5.69
CA ASP A 173 -18.37 12.53 5.84
C ASP A 173 -19.01 11.99 4.53
N GLY A 174 -20.08 12.62 4.09
CA GLY A 174 -20.78 12.32 2.85
C GLY A 174 -20.20 12.94 1.59
N GLU A 175 -19.02 13.55 1.65
CA GLU A 175 -18.36 14.11 0.47
C GLU A 175 -17.97 13.00 -0.51
N ALA A 176 -18.28 13.21 -1.79
CA ALA A 176 -17.86 12.30 -2.86
C ALA A 176 -16.34 12.43 -3.09
N ILE A 177 -15.67 11.31 -3.08
CA ILE A 177 -14.23 11.27 -3.32
C ILE A 177 -13.97 11.53 -4.80
N VAL A 178 -13.07 12.47 -5.09
CA VAL A 178 -12.59 12.75 -6.45
C VAL A 178 -11.28 12.00 -6.68
N SER A 179 -11.31 11.08 -7.64
CA SER A 179 -10.13 10.33 -8.09
C SER A 179 -9.81 10.67 -9.53
N PRO A 180 -8.63 11.23 -9.83
CA PRO A 180 -8.18 11.43 -11.21
C PRO A 180 -8.08 10.12 -12.00
N MET A 181 -7.74 9.02 -11.36
CA MET A 181 -7.65 7.70 -12.00
C MET A 181 -9.02 7.08 -12.28
N PHE A 182 -10.00 7.38 -11.44
CA PHE A 182 -11.35 6.82 -11.54
C PHE A 182 -12.39 7.95 -11.58
N PRO A 183 -12.49 8.70 -12.70
CA PRO A 183 -13.41 9.86 -12.78
C PRO A 183 -14.90 9.46 -12.69
N GLN A 184 -15.22 8.19 -12.83
CA GLN A 184 -16.58 7.64 -12.69
C GLN A 184 -16.85 7.12 -11.26
N LEU A 185 -15.90 7.30 -10.34
CA LEU A 185 -16.05 6.88 -8.95
C LEU A 185 -17.26 7.58 -8.32
N SER A 186 -18.13 6.78 -7.69
CA SER A 186 -19.26 7.30 -6.90
C SER A 186 -19.18 6.69 -5.51
N LEU A 187 -18.28 7.22 -4.69
CA LEU A 187 -17.96 6.70 -3.36
C LEU A 187 -17.73 7.86 -2.41
N THR A 188 -18.31 7.78 -1.21
CA THR A 188 -18.12 8.76 -0.14
C THR A 188 -17.24 8.21 0.97
N VAL A 189 -16.71 9.12 1.80
CA VAL A 189 -15.93 8.72 2.97
C VAL A 189 -16.78 7.90 3.94
N GLN A 190 -18.01 8.32 4.17
CA GLN A 190 -18.96 7.62 5.05
C GLN A 190 -19.15 6.15 4.59
N GLN A 191 -19.37 5.93 3.29
CA GLN A 191 -19.54 4.58 2.75
C GLN A 191 -18.30 3.71 2.99
N ILE A 192 -17.08 4.26 2.80
CA ILE A 192 -15.83 3.52 3.07
C ILE A 192 -15.73 3.13 4.55
N LEU A 193 -16.07 4.06 5.45
CA LEU A 193 -15.88 3.84 6.88
C LEU A 193 -16.97 2.99 7.53
N SER A 194 -18.22 3.09 7.05
CA SER A 194 -19.38 2.35 7.60
C SER A 194 -19.68 1.06 6.86
N GLY A 195 -19.29 0.94 5.59
CA GLY A 195 -19.68 -0.16 4.72
C GLY A 195 -21.12 -0.09 4.21
N GLU A 196 -21.80 1.03 4.42
CA GLU A 196 -23.15 1.22 3.89
C GLU A 196 -23.12 1.43 2.37
N VAL A 197 -24.08 0.81 1.69
CA VAL A 197 -24.22 0.86 0.22
C VAL A 197 -25.26 1.88 -0.18
#